data_78969277263740c1103a957abc6a29d4
#
_entry.id   78969277263740c1103a957abc6a29d4
#
_cell.length_a   1.000
_cell.length_b   1.000
_cell.length_c   1.000
_cell.angle_alpha   90.00
_cell.angle_beta   90.00
_cell.angle_gamma   90.00
#
_symmetry.space_group_name_H-M   'P 1'
#
loop_
_entity.id
_entity.type
_entity.pdbx_description
1 polymer ?
#
loop_
_entity_poly.entity_id
_entity_poly.type
_entity_poly.pdbx_seq_one_letter_code
_entity_poly.pdbx_strand_id
1 'polypeptide(L)'
;LFIRSMPAKKFAPSFVDQNTGIDFWPLFKREWLNSYRGYEALVNCLRFNRLESLISTMPHQKLGVYLIENQPWEMAMIHLWRKFKHGKLIGVAHSTVRFWDLRLMSDMRQFNSNSAMPRPNCIAVNGALAKSSLLESGYPASEVVEVEALMYLHLSAKKPKQKSNSPKTILVATDYLDSATQAQLRLLEEVVALNPGKFRILLKPHWSQSLKDFNFESEVVSGKKDLSDFFDQADVLYCSAITSAVIDGVCSGLPVIQCLDPLLFNLSPLRKNIAVQTVRTSAELIKALDETEKFAAEVNPDELFNLDSSLPRWKSVLSI
;
A
#
# COMPACT_ATOMS: atom_id res chain seq x y z
N LEU A 1 -36.98 -10.62 0.07
CA LEU A 1 -36.26 -10.40 -1.22
C LEU A 1 -35.80 -11.75 -1.75
N PHE A 2 -36.61 -12.39 -2.61
CA PHE A 2 -36.16 -13.54 -3.39
C PHE A 2 -35.26 -12.99 -4.49
N ILE A 3 -33.96 -12.94 -4.26
CA ILE A 3 -32.98 -12.86 -5.34
C ILE A 3 -33.11 -14.19 -6.05
N ARG A 4 -33.88 -14.26 -7.16
CA ARG A 4 -33.83 -15.38 -8.09
C ARG A 4 -32.38 -15.57 -8.42
N SER A 5 -31.82 -16.71 -8.02
CA SER A 5 -30.44 -17.06 -8.32
C SER A 5 -30.32 -17.20 -9.84
N MET A 6 -30.03 -16.12 -10.53
CA MET A 6 -29.60 -16.21 -11.91
C MET A 6 -28.44 -17.20 -11.97
N PRO A 7 -28.41 -18.11 -12.93
CA PRO A 7 -27.32 -19.06 -13.02
C PRO A 7 -26.02 -18.29 -13.21
N ALA A 8 -25.22 -18.22 -12.14
CA ALA A 8 -23.98 -17.43 -12.08
C ALA A 8 -23.04 -17.73 -13.27
N LYS A 9 -23.12 -18.94 -13.82
CA LYS A 9 -22.38 -19.37 -15.00
C LYS A 9 -22.74 -18.62 -16.28
N LYS A 10 -23.98 -18.10 -16.42
CA LYS A 10 -24.43 -17.36 -17.62
C LYS A 10 -23.84 -15.96 -17.72
N PHE A 11 -23.35 -15.41 -16.60
CA PHE A 11 -22.77 -14.07 -16.51
C PHE A 11 -21.29 -14.07 -16.14
N ALA A 12 -20.69 -15.26 -15.96
CA ALA A 12 -19.27 -15.35 -15.70
C ALA A 12 -18.50 -14.87 -16.94
N PRO A 13 -17.65 -13.84 -16.83
CA PRO A 13 -16.75 -13.49 -17.91
C PRO A 13 -15.77 -14.65 -18.17
N SER A 14 -15.15 -14.66 -19.34
CA SER A 14 -14.06 -15.57 -19.60
C SER A 14 -12.87 -15.20 -18.71
N PHE A 15 -12.41 -16.13 -17.89
CA PHE A 15 -11.20 -16.00 -17.07
C PHE A 15 -9.99 -16.72 -17.71
N VAL A 16 -10.12 -17.10 -18.98
CA VAL A 16 -9.02 -17.69 -19.73
C VAL A 16 -8.17 -16.61 -20.32
N ASP A 17 -6.88 -16.58 -19.98
CA ASP A 17 -5.90 -15.73 -20.63
C ASP A 17 -5.68 -16.20 -22.07
N GLN A 18 -5.94 -15.31 -23.03
CA GLN A 18 -5.86 -15.62 -24.47
C GLN A 18 -4.44 -15.91 -24.96
N ASN A 19 -3.42 -15.41 -24.26
CA ASN A 19 -2.04 -15.61 -24.65
C ASN A 19 -1.45 -16.92 -24.12
N THR A 20 -1.81 -17.28 -22.88
CA THR A 20 -1.24 -18.46 -22.21
C THR A 20 -2.20 -19.65 -22.18
N GLY A 21 -3.50 -19.44 -22.45
CA GLY A 21 -4.54 -20.45 -22.32
C GLY A 21 -4.86 -20.85 -20.87
N ILE A 22 -4.29 -20.17 -19.88
CA ILE A 22 -4.51 -20.48 -18.47
C ILE A 22 -5.92 -20.05 -18.06
N ASP A 23 -6.68 -20.99 -17.48
CA ASP A 23 -7.99 -20.72 -16.90
C ASP A 23 -7.86 -20.30 -15.43
N PHE A 24 -8.13 -19.03 -15.15
CA PHE A 24 -8.12 -18.46 -13.80
C PHE A 24 -9.45 -18.65 -13.05
N TRP A 25 -10.48 -19.23 -13.68
CA TRP A 25 -11.77 -19.46 -13.05
C TRP A 25 -11.69 -20.19 -11.70
N PRO A 26 -10.89 -21.23 -11.53
CA PRO A 26 -10.76 -21.92 -10.24
C PRO A 26 -10.35 -20.99 -9.10
N LEU A 27 -9.53 -19.97 -9.38
CA LEU A 27 -9.07 -18.98 -8.38
C LEU A 27 -10.16 -17.97 -8.04
N PHE A 28 -10.91 -17.49 -9.03
CA PHE A 28 -11.92 -16.45 -8.85
C PHE A 28 -13.33 -16.95 -8.57
N LYS A 29 -13.61 -18.23 -8.79
CA LYS A 29 -14.95 -18.81 -8.69
C LYS A 29 -15.64 -18.52 -7.37
N ARG A 30 -14.92 -18.67 -6.27
CA ARG A 30 -15.46 -18.44 -4.91
C ARG A 30 -15.87 -16.98 -4.71
N GLU A 31 -14.98 -16.06 -5.02
CA GLU A 31 -15.22 -14.63 -4.86
C GLU A 31 -16.32 -14.14 -5.81
N TRP A 32 -16.31 -14.64 -7.05
CA TRP A 32 -17.37 -14.37 -8.02
C TRP A 32 -18.75 -14.82 -7.52
N LEU A 33 -18.85 -16.04 -6.99
CA LEU A 33 -20.10 -16.53 -6.44
C LEU A 33 -20.53 -15.75 -5.20
N ASN A 34 -19.63 -15.38 -4.32
CA ASN A 34 -19.90 -14.56 -3.13
C ASN A 34 -20.42 -13.18 -3.50
N SER A 35 -19.97 -12.59 -4.61
CA SER A 35 -20.46 -11.29 -5.07
C SER A 35 -21.93 -11.28 -5.48
N TYR A 36 -22.51 -12.44 -5.82
CA TYR A 36 -23.93 -12.61 -6.19
C TYR A 36 -24.78 -13.30 -5.12
N ARG A 37 -24.16 -13.92 -4.13
CA ARG A 37 -24.86 -14.76 -3.13
C ARG A 37 -24.28 -14.53 -1.74
N GLY A 38 -25.08 -14.85 -0.74
CA GLY A 38 -24.62 -14.84 0.63
C GLY A 38 -24.41 -13.46 1.25
N TYR A 39 -23.55 -13.43 2.26
CA TYR A 39 -23.35 -12.27 3.11
C TYR A 39 -22.81 -11.05 2.35
N GLU A 40 -21.80 -11.23 1.52
CA GLU A 40 -21.17 -10.13 0.77
C GLU A 40 -22.16 -9.46 -0.19
N ALA A 41 -22.95 -10.26 -0.93
CA ALA A 41 -23.99 -9.74 -1.80
C ALA A 41 -25.01 -8.90 -1.03
N LEU A 42 -25.46 -9.41 0.12
CA LEU A 42 -26.40 -8.68 0.98
C LEU A 42 -25.83 -7.37 1.50
N VAL A 43 -24.59 -7.41 2.02
CA VAL A 43 -23.90 -6.22 2.53
C VAL A 43 -23.73 -5.17 1.43
N ASN A 44 -23.34 -5.58 0.22
CA ASN A 44 -23.18 -4.66 -0.89
C ASN A 44 -24.51 -4.05 -1.34
N CYS A 45 -25.61 -4.81 -1.36
CA CYS A 45 -26.95 -4.28 -1.61
C CYS A 45 -27.39 -3.27 -0.53
N LEU A 46 -27.15 -3.56 0.73
CA LEU A 46 -27.47 -2.66 1.83
C LEU A 46 -26.63 -1.37 1.76
N ARG A 47 -25.37 -1.48 1.45
CA ARG A 47 -24.48 -0.31 1.26
C ARG A 47 -24.94 0.54 0.08
N PHE A 48 -25.29 -0.09 -1.04
CA PHE A 48 -25.81 0.62 -2.21
C PHE A 48 -27.09 1.40 -1.87
N ASN A 49 -28.06 0.77 -1.23
CA ASN A 49 -29.32 1.43 -0.85
C ASN A 49 -29.11 2.60 0.12
N ARG A 50 -28.20 2.44 1.09
CA ARG A 50 -27.84 3.51 2.03
C ARG A 50 -27.17 4.69 1.33
N LEU A 51 -26.24 4.41 0.42
CA LEU A 51 -25.57 5.44 -0.38
C LEU A 51 -26.56 6.14 -1.29
N GLU A 52 -27.47 5.40 -1.93
CA GLU A 52 -28.52 5.98 -2.78
C GLU A 52 -29.42 6.93 -2.00
N SER A 53 -29.93 6.50 -0.85
CA SER A 53 -30.73 7.34 0.03
C SER A 53 -29.98 8.61 0.45
N LEU A 54 -28.70 8.49 0.84
CA LEU A 54 -27.88 9.62 1.26
C LEU A 54 -27.64 10.59 0.11
N ILE A 55 -27.14 10.10 -1.03
CA ILE A 55 -26.71 10.96 -2.15
C ILE A 55 -27.91 11.59 -2.83
N SER A 56 -29.07 10.89 -2.91
CA SER A 56 -30.29 11.43 -3.51
C SER A 56 -30.90 12.60 -2.74
N THR A 57 -30.71 12.65 -1.42
CA THR A 57 -31.22 13.71 -0.55
C THR A 57 -30.21 14.82 -0.28
N MET A 58 -28.94 14.60 -0.65
CA MET A 58 -27.88 15.58 -0.48
C MET A 58 -28.09 16.78 -1.44
N PRO A 59 -27.94 18.03 -0.97
CA PRO A 59 -27.87 19.18 -1.86
C PRO A 59 -26.80 19.00 -2.92
N HIS A 60 -26.99 19.58 -4.10
CA HIS A 60 -26.01 19.48 -5.18
C HIS A 60 -24.62 19.91 -4.71
N GLN A 61 -23.65 18.98 -4.83
CA GLN A 61 -22.26 19.24 -4.52
C GLN A 61 -21.50 19.54 -5.81
N LYS A 62 -20.72 20.64 -5.83
CA LYS A 62 -19.88 20.99 -6.98
C LYS A 62 -18.63 20.09 -7.05
N LEU A 63 -18.14 19.64 -5.88
CA LEU A 63 -16.95 18.84 -5.73
C LEU A 63 -17.15 17.77 -4.65
N GLY A 64 -16.70 16.56 -4.93
CA GLY A 64 -16.54 15.48 -3.96
C GLY A 64 -15.09 14.99 -3.94
N VAL A 65 -14.62 14.61 -2.75
CA VAL A 65 -13.29 14.03 -2.55
C VAL A 65 -13.44 12.80 -1.69
N TYR A 66 -12.78 11.70 -2.05
CA TYR A 66 -12.79 10.46 -1.26
C TYR A 66 -11.42 9.75 -1.33
N LEU A 67 -11.11 8.93 -0.34
CA LEU A 67 -9.92 8.08 -0.37
C LEU A 67 -10.17 6.89 -1.29
N ILE A 68 -9.32 6.72 -2.31
CA ILE A 68 -9.46 5.62 -3.26
C ILE A 68 -8.70 4.39 -2.77
N GLU A 69 -9.44 3.31 -2.60
CA GLU A 69 -8.92 1.96 -2.33
C GLU A 69 -9.52 0.92 -3.28
N ASN A 70 -10.31 1.39 -4.25
CA ASN A 70 -10.99 0.58 -5.27
C ASN A 70 -11.92 -0.49 -4.69
N GLN A 71 -12.65 -0.12 -3.64
CA GLN A 71 -13.60 -0.99 -2.96
C GLN A 71 -14.96 -0.99 -3.66
N PRO A 72 -15.78 -2.06 -3.52
CA PRO A 72 -17.11 -2.14 -4.15
C PRO A 72 -18.05 -0.97 -3.80
N TRP A 73 -17.99 -0.44 -2.58
CA TRP A 73 -18.80 0.71 -2.16
C TRP A 73 -18.41 2.01 -2.88
N GLU A 74 -17.15 2.16 -3.27
CA GLU A 74 -16.68 3.31 -4.04
C GLU A 74 -17.31 3.31 -5.44
N MET A 75 -17.38 2.15 -6.10
CA MET A 75 -18.03 1.99 -7.39
C MET A 75 -19.51 2.39 -7.32
N ALA A 76 -20.20 1.97 -6.25
CA ALA A 76 -21.59 2.36 -5.98
C ALA A 76 -21.70 3.89 -5.77
N MET A 77 -20.83 4.46 -4.96
CA MET A 77 -20.81 5.91 -4.71
C MET A 77 -20.56 6.71 -5.99
N ILE A 78 -19.58 6.34 -6.80
CA ILE A 78 -19.24 7.03 -8.05
C ILE A 78 -20.42 6.97 -9.02
N HIS A 79 -21.06 5.79 -9.15
CA HIS A 79 -22.24 5.61 -9.97
C HIS A 79 -23.39 6.53 -9.53
N LEU A 80 -23.70 6.53 -8.25
CA LEU A 80 -24.77 7.33 -7.66
C LEU A 80 -24.48 8.83 -7.74
N TRP A 81 -23.23 9.24 -7.50
CA TRP A 81 -22.79 10.62 -7.67
C TRP A 81 -23.13 11.17 -9.06
N ARG A 82 -22.85 10.38 -10.10
CA ARG A 82 -23.20 10.72 -11.48
C ARG A 82 -24.70 10.65 -11.75
N LYS A 83 -25.38 9.63 -11.22
CA LYS A 83 -26.85 9.45 -11.35
C LYS A 83 -27.60 10.67 -10.84
N PHE A 84 -27.19 11.22 -9.72
CA PHE A 84 -27.80 12.40 -9.10
C PHE A 84 -27.16 13.72 -9.54
N LYS A 85 -26.31 13.68 -10.56
CA LYS A 85 -25.73 14.84 -11.24
C LYS A 85 -24.95 15.78 -10.32
N HIS A 86 -24.25 15.24 -9.31
CA HIS A 86 -23.27 16.02 -8.58
C HIS A 86 -22.06 16.34 -9.47
N GLY A 87 -21.24 17.31 -9.05
CA GLY A 87 -20.11 17.83 -9.81
C GLY A 87 -18.90 16.91 -9.84
N LYS A 88 -17.70 17.50 -9.93
CA LYS A 88 -16.43 16.77 -10.03
C LYS A 88 -16.21 15.87 -8.82
N LEU A 89 -15.77 14.63 -9.06
CA LEU A 89 -15.40 13.66 -8.02
C LEU A 89 -13.92 13.28 -8.14
N ILE A 90 -13.16 13.43 -7.06
CA ILE A 90 -11.71 13.16 -7.01
C ILE A 90 -11.45 11.98 -6.07
N GLY A 91 -10.81 10.94 -6.60
CA GLY A 91 -10.27 9.87 -5.79
C GLY A 91 -8.84 10.20 -5.33
N VAL A 92 -8.55 10.10 -4.05
CA VAL A 92 -7.23 10.46 -3.49
C VAL A 92 -6.46 9.20 -3.13
N ALA A 93 -5.33 8.96 -3.78
CA ALA A 93 -4.37 7.94 -3.38
C ALA A 93 -3.53 8.50 -2.22
N HIS A 94 -4.04 8.34 -1.00
CA HIS A 94 -3.46 8.93 0.21
C HIS A 94 -2.17 8.26 0.70
N SER A 95 -1.96 6.99 0.33
CA SER A 95 -0.78 6.21 0.66
C SER A 95 0.10 5.96 -0.57
N THR A 96 1.06 5.04 -0.48
CA THR A 96 1.86 4.64 -1.63
C THR A 96 1.04 3.82 -2.61
N VAL A 97 1.08 4.19 -3.89
CA VAL A 97 0.58 3.35 -4.99
C VAL A 97 1.68 2.36 -5.37
N ARG A 98 1.36 1.07 -5.43
CA ARG A 98 2.31 -0.01 -5.66
C ARG A 98 1.96 -0.73 -6.94
N PHE A 99 2.94 -1.04 -7.75
CA PHE A 99 2.71 -1.70 -9.04
C PHE A 99 1.94 -3.02 -8.94
N TRP A 100 2.29 -3.86 -7.93
CA TRP A 100 1.62 -5.15 -7.72
C TRP A 100 0.36 -5.07 -6.84
N ASP A 101 -0.07 -3.86 -6.47
CA ASP A 101 -1.38 -3.70 -5.82
C ASP A 101 -2.48 -3.82 -6.87
N LEU A 102 -3.03 -5.03 -7.01
CA LEU A 102 -4.02 -5.36 -8.03
C LEU A 102 -5.29 -4.52 -7.94
N ARG A 103 -5.57 -3.88 -6.80
CA ARG A 103 -6.69 -2.95 -6.65
C ARG A 103 -6.55 -1.72 -7.57
N LEU A 104 -5.31 -1.34 -7.87
CA LEU A 104 -4.99 -0.17 -8.70
C LEU A 104 -4.50 -0.55 -10.10
N MET A 105 -4.46 -1.85 -10.42
CA MET A 105 -4.16 -2.31 -11.78
C MET A 105 -5.33 -2.04 -12.70
N SER A 106 -5.01 -1.56 -13.90
CA SER A 106 -6.00 -1.19 -14.90
C SER A 106 -5.62 -1.74 -16.27
N ASP A 107 -6.61 -1.94 -17.12
CA ASP A 107 -6.42 -2.30 -18.51
C ASP A 107 -7.06 -1.21 -19.39
N MET A 108 -6.33 -0.75 -20.39
CA MET A 108 -6.82 0.30 -21.31
C MET A 108 -8.16 -0.02 -21.95
N ARG A 109 -8.50 -1.30 -22.13
CA ARG A 109 -9.78 -1.74 -22.64
C ARG A 109 -10.96 -1.35 -21.75
N GLN A 110 -10.74 -1.23 -20.44
CA GLN A 110 -11.77 -0.81 -19.47
C GLN A 110 -12.23 0.63 -19.69
N PHE A 111 -11.36 1.48 -20.23
CA PHE A 111 -11.64 2.91 -20.39
C PHE A 111 -12.36 3.25 -21.69
N ASN A 112 -12.27 2.37 -22.68
CA ASN A 112 -12.78 2.57 -24.03
C ASN A 112 -14.13 1.86 -24.30
N SER A 113 -14.72 1.20 -23.30
CA SER A 113 -15.97 0.47 -23.46
C SER A 113 -17.18 1.24 -22.90
N ASN A 114 -18.34 1.05 -23.52
CA ASN A 114 -19.63 1.59 -23.01
C ASN A 114 -20.04 0.97 -21.66
N SER A 115 -19.39 -0.10 -21.25
CA SER A 115 -19.57 -0.82 -19.99
C SER A 115 -18.44 -0.60 -19.00
N ALA A 116 -17.70 0.50 -19.15
CA ALA A 116 -16.59 0.83 -18.26
C ALA A 116 -17.05 0.89 -16.79
N MET A 117 -16.22 0.33 -15.91
CA MET A 117 -16.46 0.43 -14.46
C MET A 117 -16.52 1.91 -14.03
N PRO A 118 -17.37 2.25 -13.06
CA PRO A 118 -17.41 3.60 -12.51
C PRO A 118 -16.03 4.01 -11.97
N ARG A 119 -15.55 5.18 -12.37
CA ARG A 119 -14.29 5.76 -11.88
C ARG A 119 -14.45 7.26 -11.63
N PRO A 120 -13.62 7.88 -10.74
CA PRO A 120 -13.68 9.32 -10.49
C PRO A 120 -13.33 10.13 -11.74
N ASN A 121 -13.53 11.44 -11.70
CA ASN A 121 -13.11 12.33 -12.77
C ASN A 121 -11.57 12.41 -12.88
N CYS A 122 -10.89 12.30 -11.75
CA CYS A 122 -9.43 12.15 -11.70
C CYS A 122 -9.00 11.47 -10.40
N ILE A 123 -7.81 10.88 -10.44
CA ILE A 123 -7.10 10.39 -9.26
C ILE A 123 -6.02 11.40 -8.87
N ALA A 124 -6.10 11.90 -7.65
CA ALA A 124 -5.07 12.74 -7.07
C ALA A 124 -4.00 11.85 -6.41
N VAL A 125 -2.77 11.96 -6.89
CA VAL A 125 -1.61 11.18 -6.41
C VAL A 125 -0.61 12.09 -5.71
N ASN A 126 0.08 11.54 -4.73
CA ASN A 126 0.93 12.27 -3.81
C ASN A 126 2.37 12.51 -4.29
N GLY A 127 2.67 12.23 -5.55
CA GLY A 127 3.99 12.50 -6.14
C GLY A 127 4.33 11.58 -7.31
N ALA A 128 5.56 11.71 -7.78
CA ALA A 128 6.06 11.05 -8.98
C ALA A 128 6.03 9.52 -8.89
N LEU A 129 6.33 8.95 -7.71
CA LEU A 129 6.31 7.50 -7.48
C LEU A 129 4.91 6.91 -7.70
N ALA A 130 3.88 7.51 -7.11
CA ALA A 130 2.51 7.07 -7.24
C ALA A 130 1.98 7.27 -8.67
N LYS A 131 2.33 8.40 -9.31
CA LYS A 131 1.98 8.69 -10.70
C LYS A 131 2.56 7.65 -11.64
N SER A 132 3.86 7.38 -11.54
CA SER A 132 4.55 6.37 -12.36
C SER A 132 3.89 4.99 -12.19
N SER A 133 3.61 4.57 -10.97
CA SER A 133 2.97 3.28 -10.69
C SER A 133 1.57 3.16 -11.32
N LEU A 134 0.75 4.22 -11.28
CA LEU A 134 -0.57 4.23 -11.93
C LEU A 134 -0.46 4.18 -13.46
N LEU A 135 0.44 4.96 -14.03
CA LEU A 135 0.63 4.96 -15.49
C LEU A 135 1.18 3.62 -15.99
N GLU A 136 2.14 3.02 -15.28
CA GLU A 136 2.64 1.67 -15.56
C GLU A 136 1.52 0.60 -15.46
N SER A 137 0.55 0.81 -14.57
CA SER A 137 -0.61 -0.08 -14.42
C SER A 137 -1.71 0.15 -15.47
N GLY A 138 -1.54 1.09 -16.41
CA GLY A 138 -2.44 1.34 -17.53
C GLY A 138 -3.53 2.39 -17.25
N TYR A 139 -3.45 3.19 -16.18
CA TYR A 139 -4.42 4.26 -15.92
C TYR A 139 -4.23 5.45 -16.88
N PRO A 140 -5.31 6.11 -17.38
CA PRO A 140 -5.20 7.21 -18.32
C PRO A 140 -4.46 8.42 -17.71
N ALA A 141 -3.40 8.88 -18.38
CA ALA A 141 -2.59 10.00 -17.89
C ALA A 141 -3.36 11.31 -17.71
N SER A 142 -4.39 11.55 -18.54
CA SER A 142 -5.26 12.72 -18.46
C SER A 142 -6.17 12.75 -17.23
N GLU A 143 -6.36 11.61 -16.57
CA GLU A 143 -7.18 11.47 -15.37
C GLU A 143 -6.34 11.36 -14.09
N VAL A 144 -5.01 11.56 -14.16
CA VAL A 144 -4.09 11.56 -13.01
C VAL A 144 -3.57 12.97 -12.74
N VAL A 145 -3.79 13.47 -11.53
CA VAL A 145 -3.31 14.80 -11.10
C VAL A 145 -2.40 14.64 -9.88
N GLU A 146 -1.34 15.44 -9.81
CA GLU A 146 -0.42 15.43 -8.68
C GLU A 146 -0.85 16.44 -7.63
N VAL A 147 -0.79 16.01 -6.36
CA VAL A 147 -1.06 16.83 -5.17
C VAL A 147 0.05 16.62 -4.15
N GLU A 148 0.09 17.44 -3.11
CA GLU A 148 1.04 17.25 -2.02
C GLU A 148 0.70 16.02 -1.18
N ALA A 149 1.74 15.34 -0.73
CA ALA A 149 1.68 14.09 0.02
C ALA A 149 1.40 14.33 1.51
N LEU A 150 0.13 14.56 1.87
CA LEU A 150 -0.26 14.95 3.23
C LEU A 150 0.27 13.99 4.32
N MET A 151 0.29 12.68 4.06
CA MET A 151 0.85 11.69 5.00
C MET A 151 2.37 11.78 5.16
N TYR A 152 3.06 12.36 4.18
CA TYR A 152 4.52 12.33 4.08
C TYR A 152 5.17 13.71 4.23
N LEU A 153 4.41 14.77 4.55
CA LEU A 153 4.95 16.13 4.75
C LEU A 153 6.05 16.17 5.83
N HIS A 154 6.02 15.26 6.80
CA HIS A 154 7.05 15.13 7.83
C HIS A 154 8.44 14.76 7.28
N LEU A 155 8.51 14.16 6.07
CA LEU A 155 9.77 13.79 5.42
C LEU A 155 10.55 15.00 4.91
N SER A 156 9.93 16.17 4.79
CA SER A 156 10.63 17.42 4.42
C SER A 156 11.63 17.88 5.49
N ALA A 157 11.48 17.42 6.73
CA ALA A 157 12.40 17.73 7.83
C ALA A 157 13.52 16.69 7.88
N LYS A 158 14.72 17.03 7.37
CA LYS A 158 15.92 16.17 7.48
C LYS A 158 16.29 15.99 8.94
N LYS A 159 16.39 14.75 9.40
CA LYS A 159 16.96 14.41 10.72
C LYS A 159 18.42 14.02 10.53
N PRO A 160 19.35 14.55 11.35
CA PRO A 160 20.75 14.16 11.29
C PRO A 160 20.90 12.69 11.69
N LYS A 161 21.71 11.94 10.94
CA LYS A 161 22.06 10.57 11.25
C LYS A 161 23.04 10.53 12.42
N GLN A 162 22.73 9.79 13.48
CA GLN A 162 23.71 9.49 14.54
C GLN A 162 24.75 8.46 14.07
N LYS A 163 25.92 8.51 14.70
CA LYS A 163 26.99 7.53 14.43
C LYS A 163 26.60 6.16 14.95
N SER A 164 26.95 5.13 14.17
CA SER A 164 26.78 3.73 14.53
C SER A 164 27.44 3.40 15.87
N ASN A 165 26.70 2.73 16.74
CA ASN A 165 27.18 2.19 18.01
C ASN A 165 27.43 0.68 17.88
N SER A 166 28.32 0.14 18.70
CA SER A 166 28.50 -1.31 18.84
C SER A 166 27.79 -1.78 20.11
N PRO A 167 26.89 -2.80 20.05
CA PRO A 167 26.53 -3.63 18.92
C PRO A 167 25.60 -2.92 17.90
N LYS A 168 25.63 -3.38 16.63
CA LYS A 168 24.77 -2.85 15.56
C LYS A 168 23.29 -2.98 15.95
N THR A 169 22.55 -1.88 15.86
CA THR A 169 21.15 -1.82 16.24
C THR A 169 20.25 -2.01 15.03
N ILE A 170 19.44 -3.05 15.05
CA ILE A 170 18.42 -3.35 14.04
C ILE A 170 17.06 -2.85 14.54
N LEU A 171 16.49 -1.86 13.86
CA LEU A 171 15.10 -1.45 14.08
C LEU A 171 14.19 -2.33 13.23
N VAL A 172 13.36 -3.11 13.88
CA VAL A 172 12.44 -4.05 13.22
C VAL A 172 11.03 -3.46 13.20
N ALA A 173 10.51 -3.14 12.03
CA ALA A 173 9.13 -2.72 11.85
C ALA A 173 8.31 -3.89 11.32
N THR A 174 7.33 -4.38 12.10
CA THR A 174 6.46 -5.47 11.66
C THR A 174 5.33 -4.98 10.76
N ASP A 175 4.61 -5.91 10.14
CA ASP A 175 3.54 -5.65 9.19
C ASP A 175 2.15 -5.81 9.83
N TYR A 176 1.11 -5.33 9.15
CA TYR A 176 -0.28 -5.59 9.52
C TYR A 176 -0.71 -7.02 9.19
N LEU A 177 -0.04 -7.67 8.22
CA LEU A 177 -0.27 -9.08 7.88
C LEU A 177 0.55 -9.97 8.81
N ASP A 178 -0.15 -10.86 9.50
CA ASP A 178 0.46 -11.81 10.43
C ASP A 178 1.48 -12.73 9.74
N SER A 179 1.15 -13.26 8.56
CA SER A 179 2.06 -14.12 7.79
C SER A 179 3.37 -13.42 7.42
N ALA A 180 3.31 -12.15 6.99
CA ALA A 180 4.50 -11.37 6.65
C ALA A 180 5.36 -11.07 7.89
N THR A 181 4.72 -10.73 9.01
CA THR A 181 5.39 -10.56 10.31
C THR A 181 6.07 -11.84 10.76
N GLN A 182 5.38 -12.99 10.68
CA GLN A 182 5.92 -14.31 11.03
C GLN A 182 7.14 -14.67 10.17
N ALA A 183 7.05 -14.52 8.85
CA ALA A 183 8.17 -14.79 7.95
C ALA A 183 9.38 -13.89 8.28
N GLN A 184 9.14 -12.60 8.50
CA GLN A 184 10.17 -11.62 8.86
C GLN A 184 10.87 -11.99 10.17
N LEU A 185 10.11 -12.28 11.22
CA LEU A 185 10.67 -12.52 12.55
C LEU A 185 11.35 -13.90 12.66
N ARG A 186 10.90 -14.92 11.91
CA ARG A 186 11.61 -16.21 11.83
C ARG A 186 12.99 -16.08 11.22
N LEU A 187 13.14 -15.32 10.13
CA LEU A 187 14.48 -15.08 9.56
C LEU A 187 15.38 -14.34 10.55
N LEU A 188 14.83 -13.37 11.29
CA LEU A 188 15.60 -12.65 12.30
C LEU A 188 16.02 -13.57 13.46
N GLU A 189 15.13 -14.45 13.93
CA GLU A 189 15.42 -15.42 14.98
C GLU A 189 16.60 -16.33 14.61
N GLU A 190 16.60 -16.87 13.37
CA GLU A 190 17.71 -17.66 12.85
C GLU A 190 19.03 -16.86 12.84
N VAL A 191 18.99 -15.60 12.39
CA VAL A 191 20.17 -14.72 12.33
C VAL A 191 20.72 -14.42 13.72
N VAL A 192 19.85 -14.11 14.69
CA VAL A 192 20.27 -13.83 16.07
C VAL A 192 20.86 -15.08 16.74
N ALA A 193 20.25 -16.26 16.52
CA ALA A 193 20.75 -17.53 17.05
C ALA A 193 22.14 -17.88 16.51
N LEU A 194 22.41 -17.58 15.23
CA LEU A 194 23.73 -17.80 14.61
C LEU A 194 24.78 -16.75 15.01
N ASN A 195 24.35 -15.61 15.55
CA ASN A 195 25.24 -14.48 15.89
C ASN A 195 24.90 -13.91 17.28
N PRO A 196 25.06 -14.66 18.35
CA PRO A 196 24.69 -14.24 19.70
C PRO A 196 25.47 -12.98 20.12
N GLY A 197 24.72 -11.98 20.62
CA GLY A 197 25.30 -10.72 21.12
C GLY A 197 25.81 -9.74 20.05
N LYS A 198 25.74 -10.08 18.75
CA LYS A 198 26.21 -9.22 17.65
C LYS A 198 25.25 -8.04 17.37
N PHE A 199 23.98 -8.19 17.67
CA PHE A 199 22.94 -7.23 17.35
C PHE A 199 22.13 -6.80 18.56
N ARG A 200 21.74 -5.53 18.61
CA ARG A 200 20.69 -5.01 19.47
C ARG A 200 19.41 -4.92 18.65
N ILE A 201 18.31 -5.45 19.15
CA ILE A 201 17.04 -5.46 18.44
C ILE A 201 16.08 -4.46 19.08
N LEU A 202 15.66 -3.46 18.31
CA LEU A 202 14.54 -2.58 18.65
C LEU A 202 13.32 -3.05 17.85
N LEU A 203 12.32 -3.61 18.51
CA LEU A 203 11.16 -4.18 17.87
C LEU A 203 9.96 -3.23 17.97
N LYS A 204 9.52 -2.68 16.84
CA LYS A 204 8.35 -1.84 16.70
C LYS A 204 7.21 -2.65 16.08
N PRO A 205 6.30 -3.21 16.90
CA PRO A 205 5.15 -3.95 16.37
C PRO A 205 4.16 -3.01 15.66
N HIS A 206 3.54 -3.53 14.61
CA HIS A 206 2.35 -2.89 14.07
C HIS A 206 1.25 -2.95 15.15
N TRP A 207 0.45 -1.92 15.27
CA TRP A 207 -0.56 -1.78 16.33
C TRP A 207 -1.60 -2.92 16.36
N SER A 208 -1.82 -3.61 15.24
CA SER A 208 -2.74 -4.75 15.13
C SER A 208 -2.10 -6.09 15.48
N GLN A 209 -0.78 -6.13 15.72
CA GLN A 209 -0.04 -7.38 15.96
C GLN A 209 0.11 -7.66 17.45
N SER A 210 -0.15 -8.92 17.81
CA SER A 210 0.20 -9.47 19.13
C SER A 210 1.47 -10.29 18.98
N LEU A 211 2.59 -9.75 19.45
CA LEU A 211 3.89 -10.45 19.40
C LEU A 211 3.90 -11.52 20.50
N LYS A 212 3.50 -12.73 20.18
CA LYS A 212 3.65 -13.90 21.02
C LYS A 212 4.56 -14.87 20.27
N ASP A 213 5.50 -15.50 21.00
CA ASP A 213 6.25 -16.69 20.55
C ASP A 213 7.52 -16.46 19.69
N PHE A 214 8.32 -15.42 19.98
CA PHE A 214 9.69 -15.32 19.38
C PHE A 214 10.77 -15.46 20.44
N ASN A 215 11.81 -16.29 20.14
CA ASN A 215 12.90 -16.65 21.05
C ASN A 215 14.16 -15.83 20.84
N PHE A 216 14.05 -14.49 20.80
CA PHE A 216 15.22 -13.62 20.81
C PHE A 216 15.02 -12.44 21.76
N GLU A 217 16.12 -11.99 22.34
CA GLU A 217 16.09 -10.81 23.20
C GLU A 217 15.87 -9.56 22.35
N SER A 218 14.84 -8.80 22.67
CA SER A 218 14.49 -7.56 21.98
C SER A 218 13.92 -6.53 22.94
N GLU A 219 14.24 -5.26 22.69
CA GLU A 219 13.56 -4.13 23.30
C GLU A 219 12.29 -3.81 22.48
N VAL A 220 11.12 -4.14 23.04
CA VAL A 220 9.85 -3.79 22.41
C VAL A 220 9.56 -2.32 22.66
N VAL A 221 9.59 -1.52 21.60
CA VAL A 221 9.34 -0.09 21.71
C VAL A 221 7.86 0.24 21.68
N SER A 222 7.47 1.32 22.36
CA SER A 222 6.07 1.69 22.55
C SER A 222 5.32 1.88 21.21
N GLY A 223 4.15 1.24 21.09
CA GLY A 223 3.25 1.41 19.94
C GLY A 223 2.69 2.83 19.75
N LYS A 224 2.82 3.70 20.76
CA LYS A 224 2.33 5.10 20.72
C LYS A 224 3.30 6.09 20.06
N LYS A 225 4.57 5.72 19.94
CA LYS A 225 5.58 6.55 19.27
C LYS A 225 5.65 6.22 17.78
N ASP A 226 5.98 7.19 16.95
CA ASP A 226 6.18 6.97 15.53
C ASP A 226 7.46 6.16 15.26
N LEU A 227 7.53 5.48 14.13
CA LEU A 227 8.70 4.70 13.75
C LEU A 227 9.95 5.60 13.65
N SER A 228 9.77 6.81 13.14
CA SER A 228 10.82 7.81 12.98
C SER A 228 11.46 8.27 14.29
N ASP A 229 10.80 8.10 15.44
CA ASP A 229 11.37 8.45 16.75
C ASP A 229 12.53 7.53 17.18
N PHE A 230 12.70 6.42 16.47
CA PHE A 230 13.73 5.42 16.75
C PHE A 230 14.87 5.41 15.72
N PHE A 231 14.77 6.20 14.64
CA PHE A 231 15.77 6.19 13.57
C PHE A 231 17.17 6.62 14.03
N ASP A 232 17.23 7.56 14.98
CA ASP A 232 18.52 8.02 15.54
C ASP A 232 19.24 6.94 16.36
N GLN A 233 18.52 5.91 16.81
CA GLN A 233 19.05 4.81 17.59
C GLN A 233 19.40 3.58 16.72
N ALA A 234 19.01 3.59 15.45
CA ALA A 234 19.10 2.45 14.55
C ALA A 234 20.25 2.60 13.56
N ASP A 235 20.92 1.51 13.27
CA ASP A 235 21.92 1.40 12.21
C ASP A 235 21.32 0.88 10.90
N VAL A 236 20.19 0.16 10.99
CA VAL A 236 19.47 -0.41 9.85
C VAL A 236 18.01 -0.61 10.20
N LEU A 237 17.14 -0.37 9.23
CA LEU A 237 15.72 -0.73 9.30
C LEU A 237 15.50 -2.08 8.63
N TYR A 238 14.90 -3.03 9.37
CA TYR A 238 14.44 -4.31 8.85
C TYR A 238 12.92 -4.38 8.87
N CYS A 239 12.30 -4.52 7.71
CA CYS A 239 10.85 -4.51 7.57
C CYS A 239 10.36 -5.53 6.55
N SER A 240 9.04 -5.73 6.43
CA SER A 240 8.48 -6.56 5.37
C SER A 240 8.51 -5.85 4.00
N ALA A 241 8.43 -6.61 2.89
CA ALA A 241 8.31 -6.05 1.55
C ALA A 241 6.90 -5.53 1.22
N ILE A 242 6.02 -5.38 2.21
CA ILE A 242 4.65 -4.89 2.05
C ILE A 242 4.49 -3.51 2.68
N THR A 243 5.20 -3.24 3.78
CA THR A 243 5.03 -2.02 4.56
C THR A 243 5.57 -0.76 3.87
N SER A 244 4.92 0.38 4.13
CA SER A 244 5.42 1.69 3.71
C SER A 244 6.56 2.23 4.58
N ALA A 245 6.89 1.56 5.69
CA ALA A 245 8.04 1.93 6.56
C ALA A 245 9.37 2.04 5.80
N VAL A 246 9.50 1.31 4.67
CA VAL A 246 10.64 1.43 3.76
C VAL A 246 10.89 2.86 3.30
N ILE A 247 9.82 3.63 3.05
CA ILE A 247 9.90 5.04 2.62
C ILE A 247 10.55 5.88 3.71
N ASP A 248 10.00 5.78 4.93
CA ASP A 248 10.50 6.56 6.07
C ASP A 248 11.98 6.26 6.35
N GLY A 249 12.36 4.96 6.30
CA GLY A 249 13.74 4.53 6.49
C GLY A 249 14.69 5.10 5.45
N VAL A 250 14.38 4.93 4.17
CA VAL A 250 15.23 5.38 3.06
C VAL A 250 15.34 6.91 3.03
N CYS A 251 14.22 7.63 3.21
CA CYS A 251 14.21 9.09 3.27
C CYS A 251 14.94 9.67 4.49
N SER A 252 15.12 8.86 5.53
CA SER A 252 15.93 9.23 6.71
C SER A 252 17.40 8.84 6.59
N GLY A 253 17.81 8.29 5.44
CA GLY A 253 19.20 7.85 5.20
C GLY A 253 19.58 6.56 5.92
N LEU A 254 18.62 5.81 6.47
CA LEU A 254 18.88 4.48 7.01
C LEU A 254 19.02 3.45 5.89
N PRO A 255 20.01 2.54 5.98
CA PRO A 255 19.97 1.33 5.17
C PRO A 255 18.69 0.54 5.47
N VAL A 256 17.99 0.10 4.41
CA VAL A 256 16.75 -0.65 4.57
C VAL A 256 16.89 -2.05 4.00
N ILE A 257 16.57 -3.05 4.82
CA ILE A 257 16.48 -4.45 4.44
C ILE A 257 15.00 -4.86 4.48
N GLN A 258 14.50 -5.42 3.39
CA GLN A 258 13.13 -5.92 3.30
C GLN A 258 13.09 -7.45 3.25
N CYS A 259 12.30 -8.05 4.15
CA CYS A 259 11.94 -9.46 4.05
C CYS A 259 10.84 -9.63 3.01
N LEU A 260 11.10 -10.42 1.99
CA LEU A 260 10.12 -10.85 1.02
C LEU A 260 9.71 -12.30 1.28
N ASP A 261 8.51 -12.49 1.82
CA ASP A 261 7.90 -13.81 1.94
C ASP A 261 7.78 -14.44 0.54
N PRO A 262 8.31 -15.65 0.32
CA PRO A 262 8.24 -16.35 -0.98
C PRO A 262 6.80 -16.57 -1.49
N LEU A 263 5.81 -16.59 -0.60
CA LEU A 263 4.41 -16.77 -0.93
C LEU A 263 3.66 -15.47 -1.28
N LEU A 264 4.34 -14.32 -1.18
CA LEU A 264 3.73 -13.01 -1.42
C LEU A 264 4.39 -12.27 -2.60
N PHE A 265 3.62 -11.42 -3.25
CA PHE A 265 4.17 -10.47 -4.21
C PHE A 265 5.05 -9.43 -3.51
N ASN A 266 6.08 -8.97 -4.21
CA ASN A 266 6.83 -7.81 -3.75
C ASN A 266 5.98 -6.54 -3.91
N LEU A 267 5.28 -6.15 -2.85
CA LEU A 267 4.45 -4.96 -2.78
C LEU A 267 5.23 -3.73 -2.30
N SER A 268 6.55 -3.80 -2.23
CA SER A 268 7.36 -2.64 -1.88
C SER A 268 7.13 -1.49 -2.86
N PRO A 269 6.85 -0.28 -2.38
CA PRO A 269 6.79 0.90 -3.24
C PRO A 269 8.16 1.22 -3.88
N LEU A 270 9.25 0.76 -3.27
CA LEU A 270 10.63 0.94 -3.74
C LEU A 270 11.25 -0.34 -4.30
N ARG A 271 10.46 -1.25 -4.86
CA ARG A 271 10.91 -2.58 -5.35
C ARG A 271 12.05 -2.55 -6.39
N LYS A 272 12.25 -1.43 -7.07
CA LYS A 272 13.31 -1.22 -8.06
C LYS A 272 14.44 -0.31 -7.55
N ASN A 273 14.37 0.15 -6.30
CA ASN A 273 15.33 1.10 -5.76
C ASN A 273 16.56 0.39 -5.19
N ILE A 274 17.74 0.85 -5.56
CA ILE A 274 19.03 0.29 -5.11
C ILE A 274 19.32 0.56 -3.63
N ALA A 275 18.65 1.53 -3.02
CA ALA A 275 18.78 1.83 -1.58
C ALA A 275 18.11 0.77 -0.68
N VAL A 276 17.40 -0.20 -1.26
CA VAL A 276 16.66 -1.22 -0.53
C VAL A 276 17.17 -2.61 -0.89
N GLN A 277 17.65 -3.34 0.10
CA GLN A 277 18.07 -4.73 -0.06
C GLN A 277 16.88 -5.66 0.27
N THR A 278 16.50 -6.51 -0.68
CA THR A 278 15.46 -7.53 -0.46
C THR A 278 16.10 -8.87 -0.12
N VAL A 279 15.61 -9.53 0.94
CA VAL A 279 16.10 -10.83 1.43
C VAL A 279 14.96 -11.84 1.58
N ARG A 280 15.25 -13.12 1.37
CA ARG A 280 14.31 -14.25 1.49
C ARG A 280 14.80 -15.34 2.42
N THR A 281 16.09 -15.31 2.78
CA THR A 281 16.74 -16.31 3.61
C THR A 281 17.57 -15.67 4.71
N SER A 282 17.84 -16.42 5.78
CA SER A 282 18.71 -15.98 6.89
C SER A 282 20.13 -15.67 6.41
N ALA A 283 20.66 -16.44 5.45
CA ALA A 283 21.97 -16.20 4.84
C ALA A 283 22.01 -14.86 4.08
N GLU A 284 20.97 -14.54 3.31
CA GLU A 284 20.85 -13.24 2.64
C GLU A 284 20.72 -12.10 3.65
N LEU A 285 19.97 -12.30 4.74
CA LEU A 285 19.82 -11.30 5.79
C LEU A 285 21.15 -11.03 6.52
N ILE A 286 21.91 -12.08 6.87
CA ILE A 286 23.26 -11.92 7.46
C ILE A 286 24.16 -11.10 6.53
N LYS A 287 24.21 -11.47 5.25
CA LYS A 287 25.01 -10.77 4.26
C LYS A 287 24.58 -9.31 4.12
N ALA A 288 23.29 -9.02 4.05
CA ALA A 288 22.79 -7.66 3.98
C ALA A 288 23.11 -6.83 5.24
N LEU A 289 23.03 -7.44 6.43
CA LEU A 289 23.42 -6.79 7.69
C LEU A 289 24.91 -6.47 7.76
N ASP A 290 25.77 -7.32 7.20
CA ASP A 290 27.22 -7.08 7.14
C ASP A 290 27.60 -6.05 6.07
N GLU A 291 26.79 -5.89 5.04
CA GLU A 291 27.07 -5.03 3.87
C GLU A 291 26.19 -3.76 3.82
N THR A 292 25.63 -3.30 4.94
CA THR A 292 24.70 -2.15 4.98
C THR A 292 25.27 -0.89 4.32
N GLU A 293 26.58 -0.70 4.35
CA GLU A 293 27.24 0.46 3.73
C GLU A 293 27.15 0.48 2.20
N LYS A 294 26.93 -0.69 1.57
CA LYS A 294 26.90 -0.81 0.11
C LYS A 294 25.59 -0.30 -0.51
N PHE A 295 24.51 -0.22 0.29
CA PHE A 295 23.18 0.22 -0.18
C PHE A 295 22.57 1.37 0.64
N ALA A 296 23.33 1.93 1.57
CA ALA A 296 22.93 3.12 2.33
C ALA A 296 23.01 4.36 1.44
N ALA A 297 22.06 4.50 0.54
CA ALA A 297 21.90 5.69 -0.28
C ALA A 297 20.72 6.52 0.24
N GLU A 298 20.97 7.80 0.50
CA GLU A 298 19.90 8.75 0.83
C GLU A 298 19.06 8.97 -0.44
N VAL A 299 17.77 8.68 -0.36
CA VAL A 299 16.82 9.03 -1.41
C VAL A 299 16.21 10.38 -1.06
N ASN A 300 16.29 11.32 -2.00
CA ASN A 300 15.64 12.62 -1.81
C ASN A 300 14.11 12.42 -1.77
N PRO A 301 13.42 12.74 -0.66
CA PRO A 301 11.97 12.59 -0.56
C PRO A 301 11.20 13.32 -1.67
N ASP A 302 11.72 14.46 -2.17
CA ASP A 302 11.09 15.24 -3.24
C ASP A 302 11.07 14.50 -4.61
N GLU A 303 11.91 13.47 -4.78
CA GLU A 303 11.85 12.59 -5.97
C GLU A 303 10.68 11.60 -5.90
N LEU A 304 10.20 11.33 -4.69
CA LEU A 304 9.11 10.37 -4.45
C LEU A 304 7.76 11.09 -4.30
N PHE A 305 7.76 12.22 -3.57
CA PHE A 305 6.57 12.90 -3.12
C PHE A 305 6.63 14.41 -3.37
N ASN A 306 5.48 15.03 -3.48
CA ASN A 306 5.35 16.48 -3.46
C ASN A 306 5.17 16.94 -1.99
N LEU A 307 6.15 17.63 -1.41
CA LEU A 307 6.22 17.90 0.03
C LEU A 307 6.04 19.38 0.41
N ASP A 308 5.49 20.22 -0.48
CA ASP A 308 5.23 21.63 -0.18
C ASP A 308 4.09 21.79 0.84
N SER A 309 4.45 22.22 2.06
CA SER A 309 3.49 22.41 3.15
C SER A 309 2.47 23.56 2.91
N SER A 310 2.70 24.42 1.92
CA SER A 310 1.75 25.46 1.52
C SER A 310 0.59 24.93 0.66
N LEU A 311 0.69 23.66 0.20
CA LEU A 311 -0.34 22.91 -0.53
C LEU A 311 -0.83 23.58 -1.83
N PRO A 312 0.03 24.11 -2.71
CA PRO A 312 -0.41 24.83 -3.90
C PRO A 312 -1.16 23.93 -4.89
N ARG A 313 -0.76 22.67 -5.03
CA ARG A 313 -1.44 21.72 -5.93
C ARG A 313 -2.82 21.36 -5.41
N TRP A 314 -2.96 21.10 -4.09
CA TRP A 314 -4.27 20.88 -3.48
C TRP A 314 -5.18 22.08 -3.68
N LYS A 315 -4.70 23.30 -3.47
CA LYS A 315 -5.48 24.52 -3.71
C LYS A 315 -5.95 24.60 -5.17
N SER A 316 -5.08 24.28 -6.12
CA SER A 316 -5.43 24.25 -7.54
C SER A 316 -6.48 23.19 -7.88
N VAL A 317 -6.32 21.95 -7.38
CA VAL A 317 -7.22 20.84 -7.69
C VAL A 317 -8.62 21.01 -7.07
N LEU A 318 -8.69 21.66 -5.89
CA LEU A 318 -9.93 21.94 -5.18
C LEU A 318 -10.60 23.25 -5.63
N SER A 319 -9.90 24.11 -6.39
CA SER A 319 -10.50 25.31 -6.97
C SER A 319 -11.57 24.92 -8.01
N ILE A 320 -12.77 25.51 -7.88
CA ILE A 320 -13.92 25.24 -8.76
C ILE A 320 -14.20 26.50 -9.56
#